data_f799fa0fb4d2bc792964bf86c6d1930d
#
_entry.id   f799fa0fb4d2bc792964bf86c6d1930d
#
_cell.length_a   1.000
_cell.length_b   1.000
_cell.length_c   1.000
_cell.angle_alpha   90.00
_cell.angle_beta   90.00
_cell.angle_gamma   90.00
#
_symmetry.space_group_name_H-M   'P 1'
#
loop_
_entity.id
_entity.type
_entity.pdbx_description
1 polymer ?
#
loop_
_entity_poly.entity_id
_entity_poly.type
_entity_poly.pdbx_seq_one_letter_code
_entity_poly.pdbx_strand_id
1 'polypeptide(L)'
;MATRCLLLALSSALAPVAIALAQGGAGAPTVIRPAEIVWQPGPPTMAPGAQGAVLAGNPSQPGPFTLRVRLPARYRIASHTHPVDERLTVLSGTLCFAAAGPGKVAPDTLCIGPGTFRLMPANVVHSDWTQGPVEYQIEAVGPFDLTYVNPRDDPRARR
;
A
#
# COMPACT_ATOMS: atom_id res chain seq x y z
N MET A 1 -66.49 3.01 -42.82
CA MET A 1 -65.11 2.42 -42.65
C MET A 1 -64.45 3.11 -41.51
N ALA A 2 -64.36 2.47 -40.34
CA ALA A 2 -63.81 3.06 -39.11
C ALA A 2 -62.47 2.38 -38.82
N THR A 3 -61.36 3.14 -38.94
CA THR A 3 -60.00 2.69 -38.68
C THR A 3 -59.71 2.82 -37.17
N ARG A 4 -59.56 1.69 -36.50
CA ARG A 4 -59.13 1.63 -35.08
C ARG A 4 -57.62 1.76 -35.01
N CYS A 5 -57.16 2.86 -34.44
CA CYS A 5 -55.75 3.03 -34.05
C CYS A 5 -55.46 2.25 -32.77
N LEU A 6 -54.57 1.27 -32.80
CA LEU A 6 -54.10 0.49 -31.66
C LEU A 6 -52.89 1.19 -31.07
N LEU A 7 -53.07 1.81 -29.87
CA LEU A 7 -51.94 2.37 -29.09
C LEU A 7 -51.26 1.25 -28.31
N LEU A 8 -50.04 0.90 -28.72
CA LEU A 8 -49.17 0.05 -27.91
C LEU A 8 -48.52 0.90 -26.78
N ALA A 9 -48.88 0.63 -25.55
CA ALA A 9 -48.20 1.18 -24.39
C ALA A 9 -46.95 0.34 -24.11
N LEU A 10 -45.73 0.92 -24.32
CA LEU A 10 -44.49 0.33 -23.85
C LEU A 10 -44.35 0.62 -22.33
N SER A 11 -44.54 -0.41 -21.52
CA SER A 11 -44.24 -0.36 -20.11
C SER A 11 -42.74 -0.65 -19.90
N SER A 12 -41.94 0.39 -19.62
CA SER A 12 -40.54 0.26 -19.23
C SER A 12 -40.47 -0.19 -17.75
N ALA A 13 -40.24 -1.46 -17.53
CA ALA A 13 -39.94 -1.96 -16.17
C ALA A 13 -38.52 -1.57 -15.79
N LEU A 14 -38.37 -0.59 -14.89
CA LEU A 14 -37.10 -0.34 -14.21
C LEU A 14 -36.85 -1.48 -13.21
N ALA A 15 -35.85 -2.30 -13.51
CA ALA A 15 -35.36 -3.28 -12.54
C ALA A 15 -34.66 -2.54 -11.37
N PRO A 16 -34.95 -2.89 -10.11
CA PRO A 16 -34.25 -2.29 -8.98
C PRO A 16 -32.79 -2.75 -9.01
N VAL A 17 -31.85 -1.79 -9.05
CA VAL A 17 -30.42 -2.06 -8.79
C VAL A 17 -30.30 -2.38 -7.31
N ALA A 18 -30.17 -3.65 -6.99
CA ALA A 18 -29.83 -4.10 -5.64
C ALA A 18 -28.37 -3.73 -5.37
N ILE A 19 -28.14 -2.66 -4.61
CA ILE A 19 -26.84 -2.36 -4.02
C ILE A 19 -26.62 -3.43 -2.95
N ALA A 20 -25.82 -4.46 -3.29
CA ALA A 20 -25.31 -5.40 -2.31
C ALA A 20 -24.34 -4.62 -1.40
N LEU A 21 -24.84 -4.16 -0.27
CA LEU A 21 -23.98 -3.75 0.84
C LEU A 21 -23.22 -5.01 1.26
N ALA A 22 -21.92 -5.02 1.00
CA ALA A 22 -21.03 -6.03 1.56
C ALA A 22 -21.15 -5.92 3.09
N GLN A 23 -21.95 -6.82 3.67
CA GLN A 23 -22.00 -6.97 5.11
C GLN A 23 -20.64 -7.52 5.54
N GLY A 24 -19.78 -6.64 6.06
CA GLY A 24 -18.59 -7.04 6.78
C GLY A 24 -19.06 -7.98 7.89
N GLY A 25 -18.66 -9.26 7.84
CA GLY A 25 -18.97 -10.22 8.88
C GLY A 25 -18.56 -9.60 10.22
N ALA A 26 -19.49 -9.65 11.19
CA ALA A 26 -19.23 -9.20 12.55
C ALA A 26 -18.23 -10.16 13.21
N GLY A 27 -16.95 -9.99 12.89
CA GLY A 27 -15.84 -10.65 13.57
C GLY A 27 -15.60 -9.99 14.93
N ALA A 28 -15.07 -10.76 15.88
CA ALA A 28 -14.63 -10.18 17.15
C ALA A 28 -13.50 -9.16 16.90
N PRO A 29 -13.40 -8.09 17.74
CA PRO A 29 -12.29 -7.15 17.65
C PRO A 29 -10.95 -7.87 17.75
N THR A 30 -10.03 -7.52 16.84
CA THR A 30 -8.65 -8.03 16.88
C THR A 30 -7.76 -7.01 17.58
N VAL A 31 -7.03 -7.45 18.60
CA VAL A 31 -6.05 -6.63 19.31
C VAL A 31 -4.71 -7.34 19.23
N ILE A 32 -3.68 -6.64 18.72
CA ILE A 32 -2.30 -7.14 18.64
C ILE A 32 -1.42 -6.17 19.42
N ARG A 33 -0.91 -6.63 20.57
CA ARG A 33 0.01 -5.83 21.38
C ARG A 33 1.42 -5.86 20.80
N PRO A 34 2.29 -4.87 21.08
CA PRO A 34 3.65 -4.84 20.55
C PRO A 34 4.45 -6.14 20.79
N ALA A 35 4.26 -6.78 21.94
CA ALA A 35 4.93 -8.04 22.28
C ALA A 35 4.37 -9.27 21.55
N GLU A 36 3.20 -9.16 20.93
CA GLU A 36 2.50 -10.23 20.20
C GLU A 36 2.79 -10.20 18.70
N ILE A 37 3.49 -9.16 18.23
CA ILE A 37 3.82 -9.00 16.82
C ILE A 37 4.82 -10.07 16.40
N VAL A 38 4.43 -10.90 15.44
CA VAL A 38 5.28 -11.95 14.86
C VAL A 38 6.03 -11.37 13.66
N TRP A 39 7.31 -11.09 13.84
CA TRP A 39 8.18 -10.56 12.81
C TRP A 39 8.71 -11.66 11.90
N GLN A 40 8.66 -11.42 10.59
CA GLN A 40 9.21 -12.30 9.56
C GLN A 40 10.29 -11.56 8.78
N PRO A 41 11.24 -12.26 8.15
CA PRO A 41 12.12 -11.64 7.15
C PRO A 41 11.30 -10.89 6.10
N GLY A 42 11.80 -9.74 5.64
CA GLY A 42 11.18 -8.99 4.56
C GLY A 42 11.02 -9.82 3.27
N PRO A 43 10.15 -9.38 2.35
CA PRO A 43 9.95 -10.10 1.08
C PRO A 43 11.25 -10.13 0.27
N PRO A 44 11.37 -11.05 -0.70
CA PRO A 44 12.57 -11.17 -1.55
C PRO A 44 12.95 -9.90 -2.32
N THR A 45 12.01 -8.96 -2.48
CA THR A 45 12.24 -7.64 -3.06
C THR A 45 13.01 -6.70 -2.14
N MET A 46 13.15 -7.04 -0.87
CA MET A 46 13.90 -6.27 0.12
C MET A 46 15.27 -6.91 0.38
N ALA A 47 16.30 -6.09 0.56
CA ALA A 47 17.61 -6.58 0.97
C ALA A 47 17.55 -7.26 2.35
N PRO A 48 18.48 -8.18 2.68
CA PRO A 48 18.53 -8.80 4.01
C PRO A 48 18.57 -7.77 5.15
N GLY A 49 17.92 -8.10 6.26
CA GLY A 49 17.84 -7.25 7.46
C GLY A 49 16.50 -6.54 7.64
N ALA A 50 15.72 -6.34 6.57
CA ALA A 50 14.34 -5.90 6.70
C ALA A 50 13.48 -6.99 7.36
N GLN A 51 12.52 -6.56 8.17
CA GLN A 51 11.49 -7.43 8.76
C GLN A 51 10.12 -6.85 8.52
N GLY A 52 9.13 -7.71 8.33
CA GLY A 52 7.73 -7.35 8.16
C GLY A 52 6.82 -8.14 9.10
N ALA A 53 5.69 -7.55 9.46
CA ALA A 53 4.62 -8.22 10.20
C ALA A 53 3.27 -7.77 9.66
N VAL A 54 2.51 -8.66 9.06
CA VAL A 54 1.14 -8.39 8.62
C VAL A 54 0.23 -8.38 9.85
N LEU A 55 -0.38 -7.24 10.14
CA LEU A 55 -1.29 -7.07 11.27
C LEU A 55 -2.75 -7.32 10.86
N ALA A 56 -3.10 -7.01 9.61
CA ALA A 56 -4.43 -7.24 9.06
C ALA A 56 -4.36 -7.41 7.54
N GLY A 57 -5.30 -8.16 6.97
CA GLY A 57 -5.41 -8.37 5.53
C GLY A 57 -4.30 -9.25 4.95
N ASN A 58 -4.07 -9.11 3.63
CA ASN A 58 -3.01 -9.81 2.91
C ASN A 58 -2.43 -8.89 1.82
N PRO A 59 -1.16 -8.46 1.95
CA PRO A 59 -0.55 -7.57 0.96
C PRO A 59 -0.50 -8.14 -0.48
N SER A 60 -0.55 -9.46 -0.64
CA SER A 60 -0.47 -10.12 -1.95
C SER A 60 -1.84 -10.32 -2.62
N GLN A 61 -2.93 -9.92 -1.98
CA GLN A 61 -4.30 -10.11 -2.46
C GLN A 61 -5.04 -8.78 -2.59
N PRO A 62 -6.06 -8.67 -3.44
CA PRO A 62 -6.95 -7.52 -3.44
C PRO A 62 -7.60 -7.30 -2.07
N GLY A 63 -7.64 -6.04 -1.64
CA GLY A 63 -8.26 -5.64 -0.38
C GLY A 63 -7.31 -4.85 0.54
N PRO A 64 -7.86 -4.24 1.60
CA PRO A 64 -7.07 -3.46 2.54
C PRO A 64 -6.16 -4.36 3.38
N PHE A 65 -4.97 -3.85 3.67
CA PHE A 65 -4.04 -4.49 4.60
C PHE A 65 -3.31 -3.47 5.47
N THR A 66 -2.79 -3.96 6.60
CA THR A 66 -1.89 -3.24 7.49
C THR A 66 -0.64 -4.07 7.71
N LEU A 67 0.51 -3.48 7.40
CA LEU A 67 1.83 -4.09 7.50
C LEU A 67 2.73 -3.22 8.39
N ARG A 68 3.41 -3.79 9.36
CA ARG A 68 4.55 -3.15 10.03
C ARG A 68 5.86 -3.58 9.41
N VAL A 69 6.79 -2.64 9.36
CA VAL A 69 8.13 -2.86 8.81
C VAL A 69 9.16 -2.36 9.79
N ARG A 70 10.23 -3.15 9.97
CA ARG A 70 11.46 -2.75 10.65
C ARG A 70 12.63 -2.78 9.69
N LEU A 71 13.38 -1.70 9.67
CA LEU A 71 14.63 -1.61 8.93
C LEU A 71 15.78 -1.36 9.90
N PRO A 72 16.93 -2.03 9.73
CA PRO A 72 18.11 -1.76 10.55
C PRO A 72 18.73 -0.39 10.22
N ALA A 73 19.75 0.01 10.97
CA ALA A 73 20.54 1.19 10.66
C ALA A 73 21.23 1.04 9.29
N ARG A 74 21.36 2.16 8.56
CA ARG A 74 22.03 2.25 7.25
C ARG A 74 21.42 1.34 6.19
N TYR A 75 20.14 1.03 6.33
CA TYR A 75 19.38 0.30 5.32
C TYR A 75 19.00 1.24 4.16
N ARG A 76 18.98 0.72 2.95
CA ARG A 76 18.60 1.48 1.75
C ARG A 76 17.66 0.66 0.89
N ILE A 77 16.58 1.30 0.45
CA ILE A 77 15.72 0.83 -0.61
C ILE A 77 15.98 1.77 -1.80
N ALA A 78 16.60 1.25 -2.85
CA ALA A 78 16.93 2.04 -4.04
C ALA A 78 15.66 2.52 -4.75
N SER A 79 15.80 3.39 -5.74
CA SER A 79 14.66 3.99 -6.46
C SER A 79 13.71 2.92 -6.99
N HIS A 80 12.46 3.03 -6.59
CA HIS A 80 11.40 2.04 -6.87
C HIS A 80 10.03 2.72 -6.95
N THR A 81 9.02 1.94 -7.32
CA THR A 81 7.61 2.31 -7.34
C THR A 81 6.77 1.23 -6.69
N HIS A 82 5.55 1.59 -6.29
CA HIS A 82 4.48 0.66 -5.90
C HIS A 82 3.31 0.79 -6.87
N PRO A 83 2.58 -0.31 -7.18
CA PRO A 83 1.41 -0.26 -8.08
C PRO A 83 0.19 0.43 -7.46
N VAL A 84 0.21 0.70 -6.16
CA VAL A 84 -0.88 1.29 -5.37
C VAL A 84 -0.34 2.38 -4.44
N ASP A 85 -1.23 3.21 -3.91
CA ASP A 85 -0.87 4.23 -2.93
C ASP A 85 -0.32 3.58 -1.65
N GLU A 86 0.83 4.05 -1.18
CA GLU A 86 1.41 3.69 0.10
C GLU A 86 1.11 4.77 1.13
N ARG A 87 0.41 4.43 2.20
CA ARG A 87 0.17 5.25 3.37
C ARG A 87 1.08 4.77 4.49
N LEU A 88 2.07 5.58 4.86
CA LEU A 88 3.09 5.22 5.82
C LEU A 88 3.05 6.14 7.04
N THR A 89 3.08 5.54 8.23
CA THR A 89 3.25 6.29 9.49
C THR A 89 4.51 5.79 10.20
N VAL A 90 5.45 6.68 10.49
CA VAL A 90 6.64 6.35 11.27
C VAL A 90 6.24 6.16 12.74
N LEU A 91 6.65 5.04 13.34
CA LEU A 91 6.38 4.69 14.73
C LEU A 91 7.60 4.94 15.63
N SER A 92 8.81 4.65 15.13
CA SER A 92 10.05 4.93 15.84
C SER A 92 11.21 5.13 14.86
N GLY A 93 12.26 5.84 15.31
CA GLY A 93 13.42 6.15 14.49
C GLY A 93 13.16 7.26 13.47
N THR A 94 14.01 7.36 12.46
CA THR A 94 13.93 8.37 11.39
C THR A 94 14.05 7.69 10.03
N LEU A 95 13.03 7.85 9.19
CA LEU A 95 13.01 7.43 7.81
C LEU A 95 13.32 8.62 6.91
N CYS A 96 14.34 8.52 6.08
CA CYS A 96 14.63 9.51 5.05
C CYS A 96 14.18 8.97 3.69
N PHE A 97 13.72 9.86 2.82
CA PHE A 97 13.31 9.48 1.47
C PHE A 97 13.61 10.59 0.46
N ALA A 98 13.69 10.22 -0.80
CA ALA A 98 13.74 11.14 -1.93
C ALA A 98 12.64 10.74 -2.91
N ALA A 99 11.79 11.71 -3.32
CA ALA A 99 10.72 11.50 -4.27
C ALA A 99 10.62 12.69 -5.22
N ALA A 100 10.43 12.43 -6.52
CA ALA A 100 10.16 13.48 -7.48
C ALA A 100 8.67 13.86 -7.42
N GLY A 101 8.39 15.11 -7.03
CA GLY A 101 7.03 15.66 -7.12
C GLY A 101 6.64 16.00 -8.57
N PRO A 102 5.35 16.26 -8.85
CA PRO A 102 4.87 16.68 -10.17
C PRO A 102 5.62 17.92 -10.65
N GLY A 103 6.18 17.87 -11.87
CA GLY A 103 6.89 19.00 -12.50
C GLY A 103 8.28 19.29 -11.94
N LYS A 104 8.83 18.47 -11.03
CA LYS A 104 10.18 18.65 -10.49
C LYS A 104 11.21 17.83 -11.28
N VAL A 105 12.34 18.46 -11.61
CA VAL A 105 13.45 17.83 -12.32
C VAL A 105 14.33 16.98 -11.36
N ALA A 106 14.38 17.34 -10.08
CA ALA A 106 15.12 16.62 -9.05
C ALA A 106 14.21 16.21 -7.89
N PRO A 107 14.47 15.06 -7.26
CA PRO A 107 13.71 14.63 -6.10
C PRO A 107 14.01 15.52 -4.89
N ASP A 108 12.97 15.85 -4.13
CA ASP A 108 13.14 16.44 -2.80
C ASP A 108 13.56 15.33 -1.82
N THR A 109 14.51 15.66 -0.97
CA THR A 109 14.93 14.79 0.14
C THR A 109 14.31 15.27 1.43
N LEU A 110 13.67 14.38 2.16
CA LEU A 110 13.07 14.67 3.46
C LEU A 110 13.31 13.50 4.43
N CYS A 111 13.56 13.84 5.70
CA CYS A 111 13.61 12.86 6.79
C CYS A 111 12.44 13.10 7.74
N ILE A 112 11.73 12.04 8.08
CA ILE A 112 10.53 12.06 8.91
C ILE A 112 10.69 11.17 10.13
N GLY A 113 10.16 11.64 11.26
CA GLY A 113 10.24 10.96 12.56
C GLY A 113 8.89 10.44 13.04
N PRO A 114 8.84 9.92 14.28
CA PRO A 114 7.66 9.30 14.86
C PRO A 114 6.42 10.20 14.82
N GLY A 115 5.27 9.60 14.48
CA GLY A 115 3.99 10.27 14.32
C GLY A 115 3.79 10.95 12.96
N THR A 116 4.84 11.05 12.13
CA THR A 116 4.70 11.64 10.79
C THR A 116 4.06 10.65 9.83
N PHE A 117 3.06 11.14 9.10
CA PHE A 117 2.38 10.43 8.02
C PHE A 117 2.95 10.84 6.66
N ARG A 118 3.13 9.87 5.77
CA ARG A 118 3.50 10.05 4.36
C ARG A 118 2.49 9.33 3.46
N LEU A 119 1.95 10.02 2.47
CA LEU A 119 1.27 9.41 1.34
C LEU A 119 2.20 9.42 0.13
N MET A 120 2.53 8.25 -0.38
CA MET A 120 3.23 8.05 -1.65
C MET A 120 2.22 7.52 -2.66
N PRO A 121 1.81 8.34 -3.67
CA PRO A 121 0.87 7.89 -4.68
C PRO A 121 1.43 6.75 -5.53
N ALA A 122 0.54 5.93 -6.07
CA ALA A 122 0.89 4.85 -6.98
C ALA A 122 1.82 5.33 -8.11
N ASN A 123 2.81 4.51 -8.44
CA ASN A 123 3.80 4.72 -9.51
C ASN A 123 4.72 5.94 -9.34
N VAL A 124 4.69 6.64 -8.22
CA VAL A 124 5.69 7.68 -7.93
C VAL A 124 7.03 7.03 -7.62
N VAL A 125 8.06 7.44 -8.36
CA VAL A 125 9.43 6.99 -8.12
C VAL A 125 9.98 7.62 -6.85
N HIS A 126 10.42 6.78 -5.92
CA HIS A 126 11.03 7.20 -4.66
C HIS A 126 12.10 6.22 -4.20
N SER A 127 12.91 6.66 -3.26
CA SER A 127 13.91 5.83 -2.56
C SER A 127 13.87 6.15 -1.08
N ASP A 128 14.12 5.15 -0.23
CA ASP A 128 14.12 5.29 1.22
C ASP A 128 15.46 4.85 1.82
N TRP A 129 15.84 5.49 2.94
CA TRP A 129 17.01 5.05 3.71
C TRP A 129 16.88 5.39 5.19
N THR A 130 17.69 4.71 5.99
CA THR A 130 17.74 4.87 7.45
C THR A 130 19.13 5.26 7.88
N GLN A 131 19.25 6.11 8.90
CA GLN A 131 20.50 6.36 9.65
C GLN A 131 20.62 5.39 10.82
N GLY A 132 19.61 5.34 11.67
CA GLY A 132 19.43 4.38 12.77
C GLY A 132 18.33 3.36 12.42
N PRO A 133 18.00 2.43 13.35
CA PRO A 133 16.86 1.56 13.17
C PRO A 133 15.56 2.36 13.08
N VAL A 134 14.62 1.88 12.26
CA VAL A 134 13.30 2.50 12.10
C VAL A 134 12.20 1.44 12.13
N GLU A 135 11.05 1.79 12.72
CA GLU A 135 9.81 1.04 12.60
C GLU A 135 8.73 1.97 12.04
N TYR A 136 7.98 1.48 11.04
CA TYR A 136 6.86 2.19 10.47
C TYR A 136 5.72 1.24 10.11
N GLN A 137 4.53 1.79 9.93
CA GLN A 137 3.34 1.06 9.51
C GLN A 137 2.94 1.52 8.13
N ILE A 138 2.58 0.56 7.28
CA ILE A 138 2.01 0.77 5.95
C ILE A 138 0.56 0.34 5.97
N GLU A 139 -0.30 1.15 5.35
CA GLU A 139 -1.68 0.85 5.04
C GLU A 139 -1.90 1.07 3.55
N ALA A 140 -2.41 0.06 2.87
CA ALA A 140 -2.68 0.14 1.44
C ALA A 140 -3.79 -0.83 1.04
N VAL A 141 -4.15 -0.79 -0.24
CA VAL A 141 -5.07 -1.76 -0.85
C VAL A 141 -4.25 -2.63 -1.80
N GLY A 142 -4.12 -3.91 -1.48
CA GLY A 142 -3.32 -4.85 -2.30
C GLY A 142 -3.91 -5.15 -3.68
N PRO A 143 -3.15 -5.79 -4.55
CA PRO A 143 -1.82 -6.35 -4.30
C PRO A 143 -0.74 -5.27 -4.20
N PHE A 144 0.16 -5.41 -3.23
CA PHE A 144 1.26 -4.49 -2.96
C PHE A 144 2.58 -5.15 -3.36
N ASP A 145 3.36 -4.46 -4.18
CA ASP A 145 4.67 -4.92 -4.61
C ASP A 145 5.63 -3.74 -4.72
N LEU A 146 6.90 -4.05 -4.89
CA LEU A 146 7.99 -3.10 -5.07
C LEU A 146 8.70 -3.40 -6.39
N THR A 147 8.71 -2.42 -7.31
CA THR A 147 9.38 -2.50 -8.60
C THR A 147 10.54 -1.52 -8.66
N TYR A 148 11.77 -2.01 -8.78
CA TYR A 148 12.96 -1.18 -8.87
C TYR A 148 13.08 -0.51 -10.24
N VAL A 149 13.44 0.79 -10.25
CA VAL A 149 13.70 1.56 -11.49
C VAL A 149 14.90 0.97 -12.24
N ASN A 150 15.98 0.66 -11.52
CA ASN A 150 17.10 -0.08 -12.07
C ASN A 150 16.99 -1.56 -11.65
N PRO A 151 16.79 -2.50 -12.59
CA PRO A 151 16.66 -3.92 -12.26
C PRO A 151 17.86 -4.53 -11.51
N ARG A 152 19.05 -3.92 -11.61
CA ARG A 152 20.24 -4.37 -10.87
C ARG A 152 20.17 -4.09 -9.38
N ASP A 153 19.26 -3.20 -8.94
CA ASP A 153 19.03 -2.89 -7.53
C ASP A 153 18.07 -3.88 -6.87
N ASP A 154 17.38 -4.69 -7.66
CA ASP A 154 16.51 -5.75 -7.18
C ASP A 154 17.35 -6.86 -6.52
N PRO A 155 17.16 -7.14 -5.21
CA PRO A 155 17.90 -8.20 -4.54
C PRO A 155 17.68 -9.59 -5.16
N ARG A 156 16.57 -9.81 -5.86
CA ARG A 156 16.27 -11.06 -6.56
C ARG A 156 17.21 -11.31 -7.75
N ALA A 157 17.73 -10.24 -8.37
CA ALA A 157 18.65 -10.34 -9.51
C ALA A 157 20.08 -10.75 -9.10
N ARG A 158 20.39 -10.80 -7.80
CA ARG A 158 21.73 -11.11 -7.26
C ARG A 158 21.83 -12.51 -6.64
N ARG A 159 20.80 -13.35 -6.85
CA ARG A 159 20.75 -14.73 -6.33
C ARG A 159 21.14 -15.75 -7.38
#